data_7beb6453dd1aa8a6c2b1f34890cd3114
#
_entry.id   7beb6453dd1aa8a6c2b1f34890cd3114
#
_cell.length_a   1.000
_cell.length_b   1.000
_cell.length_c   1.000
_cell.angle_alpha   90.00
_cell.angle_beta   90.00
_cell.angle_gamma   90.00
#
_symmetry.space_group_name_H-M   'P 1'
#
loop_
_entity.id
_entity.type
_entity.pdbx_description
1 polymer ?
#
loop_
_entity_poly.entity_id
_entity_poly.type
_entity_poly.pdbx_seq_one_letter_code
_entity_poly.pdbx_strand_id
1 'polypeptide(L)'
;GTLRIENNPQNRYLMVVKIYLKQDEKDGEKIYESGAIRPGNKIETAQLDVALKKGTYPVTAYFEAYDMKTKEFVGKAASTLSITIKE
;
A
#
# COMPACT_ATOMS: atom_id res chain seq x y z
N GLY A 1 12.33 -0.88 6.59
CA GLY A 1 11.85 0.40 6.11
C GLY A 1 10.55 0.84 6.73
N THR A 2 10.33 2.13 6.71
CA THR A 2 9.13 2.73 7.26
C THR A 2 8.27 3.27 6.13
N LEU A 3 7.01 2.84 6.10
CA LEU A 3 6.03 3.38 5.17
C LEU A 3 5.00 4.16 5.95
N ARG A 4 4.66 5.34 5.46
CA ARG A 4 3.59 6.14 6.03
C ARG A 4 2.45 6.19 5.05
N ILE A 5 1.31 5.67 5.47
CA ILE A 5 0.12 5.60 4.64
C ILE A 5 -1.02 6.27 5.38
N GLU A 6 -1.70 7.18 4.72
CA GLU A 6 -2.78 7.94 5.35
C GLU A 6 -4.01 7.92 4.46
N ASN A 7 -5.16 7.67 5.07
CA ASN A 7 -6.44 7.83 4.39
C ASN A 7 -7.01 9.18 4.80
N ASN A 8 -7.10 10.09 3.85
CA ASN A 8 -7.54 11.46 4.09
C ASN A 8 -8.90 11.45 4.81
N PRO A 9 -9.07 12.25 5.89
CA PRO A 9 -10.34 12.26 6.61
C PRO A 9 -11.54 12.71 5.78
N GLN A 10 -11.32 13.36 4.65
CA GLN A 10 -12.39 13.76 3.75
C GLN A 10 -12.82 12.65 2.79
N ASN A 11 -12.09 11.55 2.73
CA ASN A 11 -12.50 10.38 1.95
C ASN A 11 -13.73 9.74 2.57
N ARG A 12 -14.55 9.11 1.72
CA ARG A 12 -15.77 8.43 2.16
C ARG A 12 -15.63 6.91 2.11
N TYR A 13 -14.44 6.42 1.86
CA TYR A 13 -14.20 5.01 1.59
C TYR A 13 -13.15 4.46 2.53
N LEU A 14 -13.25 3.17 2.82
CA LEU A 14 -12.14 2.42 3.39
C LEU A 14 -11.06 2.28 2.32
N MET A 15 -9.81 2.25 2.75
CA MET A 15 -8.70 2.09 1.82
C MET A 15 -7.89 0.86 2.21
N VAL A 16 -7.53 0.05 1.22
CA VAL A 16 -6.59 -1.05 1.39
C VAL A 16 -5.42 -0.78 0.46
N VAL A 17 -4.21 -0.92 0.99
CA VAL A 17 -2.99 -0.69 0.22
C VAL A 17 -2.28 -2.02 0.00
N LYS A 18 -1.93 -2.30 -1.25
CA LYS A 18 -1.17 -3.48 -1.63
C LYS A 18 0.06 -3.03 -2.39
N ILE A 19 1.22 -3.56 -2.01
CA ILE A 19 2.48 -3.16 -2.63
C ILE A 19 3.17 -4.39 -3.21
N TYR A 20 3.58 -4.27 -4.46
CA TYR A 20 4.25 -5.34 -5.20
C TYR A 20 5.63 -4.89 -5.66
N LEU A 21 6.61 -5.76 -5.58
CA LEU A 21 7.89 -5.53 -6.24
C LEU A 21 7.67 -5.43 -7.74
N LYS A 22 8.34 -4.50 -8.39
CA LYS A 22 8.25 -4.34 -9.83
C LYS A 22 9.44 -5.06 -10.48
N GLN A 23 9.15 -5.97 -11.40
CA GLN A 23 10.16 -6.75 -12.10
C GLN A 23 9.91 -6.64 -13.60
N ASP A 24 10.88 -6.06 -14.32
CA ASP A 24 10.78 -5.90 -15.78
C ASP A 24 9.46 -5.25 -16.20
N GLU A 25 9.07 -4.20 -15.49
CA GLU A 25 7.85 -3.41 -15.73
C GLU A 25 6.56 -4.16 -15.41
N LYS A 26 6.66 -5.33 -14.80
CA LYS A 26 5.50 -6.11 -14.36
C LYS A 26 5.50 -6.20 -12.84
N ASP A 27 4.31 -6.41 -12.29
CA ASP A 27 4.21 -6.65 -10.86
C ASP A 27 4.74 -8.05 -10.55
N GLY A 28 5.61 -8.11 -9.56
CA GLY A 28 6.15 -9.36 -9.05
C GLY A 28 5.51 -9.74 -7.74
N GLU A 29 6.33 -10.08 -6.76
CA GLU A 29 5.87 -10.54 -5.46
C GLU A 29 5.18 -9.42 -4.67
N LYS A 30 4.04 -9.74 -4.04
CA LYS A 30 3.38 -8.82 -3.12
C LYS A 30 4.18 -8.80 -1.81
N ILE A 31 4.62 -7.62 -1.42
CA ILE A 31 5.47 -7.46 -0.24
C ILE A 31 4.76 -6.80 0.93
N TYR A 32 3.56 -6.28 0.70
CA TYR A 32 2.78 -5.62 1.76
C TYR A 32 1.30 -5.58 1.39
N GLU A 33 0.46 -5.79 2.38
CA GLU A 33 -0.98 -5.57 2.27
C GLU A 33 -1.47 -5.03 3.60
N SER A 34 -2.15 -3.89 3.56
CA SER A 34 -2.73 -3.30 4.76
C SER A 34 -4.08 -3.92 5.07
N GLY A 35 -4.53 -3.78 6.30
CA GLY A 35 -5.95 -3.94 6.59
C GLY A 35 -6.72 -2.75 6.06
N ALA A 36 -8.03 -2.73 6.30
CA ALA A 36 -8.88 -1.61 5.90
C ALA A 36 -8.55 -0.39 6.76
N ILE A 37 -8.24 0.72 6.09
CA ILE A 37 -7.90 1.98 6.75
C ILE A 37 -9.08 2.92 6.64
N ARG A 38 -9.63 3.34 7.78
CA ARG A 38 -10.76 4.27 7.81
C ARG A 38 -10.30 5.68 7.46
N PRO A 39 -11.20 6.53 6.93
CA PRO A 39 -10.85 7.94 6.72
C PRO A 39 -10.36 8.58 8.02
N GLY A 40 -9.29 9.35 7.90
CA GLY A 40 -8.67 10.00 9.05
C GLY A 40 -7.65 9.15 9.78
N ASN A 41 -7.58 7.86 9.51
CA ASN A 41 -6.59 6.97 10.12
C ASN A 41 -5.35 6.84 9.23
N LYS A 42 -4.26 6.42 9.85
CA LYS A 42 -2.98 6.30 9.15
C LYS A 42 -2.21 5.12 9.69
N ILE A 43 -1.28 4.64 8.86
CA ILE A 43 -0.28 3.66 9.28
C ILE A 43 1.06 4.38 9.24
N GLU A 44 1.70 4.53 10.39
CA GLU A 44 2.97 5.26 10.47
C GLU A 44 4.17 4.36 10.24
N THR A 45 4.05 3.10 10.66
CA THR A 45 5.09 2.11 10.43
C THR A 45 4.42 0.87 9.86
N ALA A 46 4.82 0.50 8.66
CA ALA A 46 4.33 -0.71 8.01
C ALA A 46 5.46 -1.71 7.97
N GLN A 47 5.18 -2.92 8.42
CA GLN A 47 6.14 -4.01 8.37
C GLN A 47 5.87 -4.83 7.11
N LEU A 48 6.91 -5.00 6.30
CA LEU A 48 6.77 -5.79 5.08
C LEU A 48 6.52 -7.26 5.42
N ASP A 49 5.72 -7.91 4.56
CA ASP A 49 5.39 -9.32 4.73
C ASP A 49 6.55 -10.23 4.32
N VAL A 50 7.55 -9.68 3.66
CA VAL A 50 8.72 -10.42 3.22
C VAL A 50 9.98 -9.68 3.65
N ALA A 51 11.06 -10.40 3.87
CA ALA A 51 12.35 -9.81 4.20
C ALA A 51 13.04 -9.40 2.91
N LEU A 52 13.45 -8.14 2.84
CA LEU A 52 14.21 -7.62 1.72
C LEU A 52 15.59 -7.19 2.20
N LYS A 53 16.59 -7.46 1.37
CA LYS A 53 17.94 -7.03 1.65
C LYS A 53 18.03 -5.50 1.52
N LYS A 54 19.02 -4.93 2.16
CA LYS A 54 19.32 -3.50 2.03
C LYS A 54 19.42 -3.12 0.56
N GLY A 55 18.75 -2.04 0.19
CA GLY A 55 18.77 -1.55 -1.18
C GLY A 55 17.54 -0.73 -1.52
N THR A 56 17.45 -0.33 -2.77
CA THR A 56 16.33 0.44 -3.29
C THR A 56 15.59 -0.42 -4.31
N TYR A 57 14.27 -0.49 -4.15
CA TYR A 57 13.42 -1.37 -4.95
C TYR A 57 12.31 -0.57 -5.61
N PRO A 58 12.12 -0.73 -6.94
CA PRO A 58 10.92 -0.18 -7.57
C PRO A 58 9.71 -1.03 -7.18
N VAL A 59 8.61 -0.37 -6.88
CA VAL A 59 7.37 -1.04 -6.47
C VAL A 59 6.18 -0.41 -7.15
N THR A 60 5.08 -1.18 -7.21
CA THR A 60 3.77 -0.67 -7.57
C THR A 60 2.89 -0.73 -6.33
N ALA A 61 2.30 0.40 -5.97
CA ALA A 61 1.37 0.48 -4.85
C ALA A 61 -0.04 0.64 -5.41
N TYR A 62 -0.96 -0.21 -4.97
CA TYR A 62 -2.37 -0.13 -5.33
C TYR A 62 -3.16 0.34 -4.13
N PHE A 63 -4.02 1.33 -4.36
CA PHE A 63 -4.89 1.89 -3.34
C PHE A 63 -6.31 1.51 -3.73
N GLU A 64 -6.90 0.55 -3.01
CA GLU A 64 -8.23 0.05 -3.30
C GLU A 64 -9.23 0.72 -2.37
N ALA A 65 -10.32 1.21 -2.94
CA ALA A 65 -11.38 1.87 -2.18
C ALA A 65 -12.58 0.94 -2.03
N TYR A 66 -13.14 0.88 -0.82
CA TYR A 66 -14.28 0.04 -0.49
C TYR A 66 -15.35 0.88 0.19
N ASP A 67 -16.62 0.58 -0.10
CA ASP A 67 -17.73 1.23 0.57
C ASP A 67 -17.70 0.92 2.06
N MET A 68 -17.91 1.94 2.90
CA MET A 68 -17.81 1.75 4.35
C MET A 68 -18.94 0.92 4.93
N LYS A 69 -20.10 0.90 4.27
CA LYS A 69 -21.27 0.16 4.76
C LYS A 69 -21.34 -1.24 4.15
N THR A 70 -21.25 -1.32 2.84
CA THR A 70 -21.43 -2.60 2.14
C THR A 70 -20.14 -3.38 2.03
N LYS A 71 -18.99 -2.71 2.16
CA LYS A 71 -17.65 -3.28 1.97
C LYS A 71 -17.40 -3.71 0.53
N GLU A 72 -18.20 -3.25 -0.41
CA GLU A 72 -18.02 -3.56 -1.82
C GLU A 72 -16.88 -2.73 -2.41
N PHE A 73 -16.15 -3.32 -3.34
CA PHE A 73 -15.08 -2.65 -4.06
C PHE A 73 -15.66 -1.51 -4.91
N VAL A 74 -15.04 -0.32 -4.78
CA VAL A 74 -15.49 0.87 -5.51
C VAL A 74 -14.55 1.23 -6.63
N GLY A 75 -13.27 1.16 -6.38
CA GLY A 75 -12.28 1.53 -7.39
C GLY A 75 -10.85 1.35 -6.89
N LYS A 76 -9.91 1.56 -7.80
CA LYS A 76 -8.50 1.33 -7.51
C LYS A 76 -7.65 2.35 -8.24
N ALA A 77 -6.60 2.83 -7.57
CA ALA A 77 -5.57 3.66 -8.19
C ALA A 77 -4.23 2.98 -8.01
N ALA A 78 -3.31 3.20 -8.93
CA ALA A 78 -1.97 2.64 -8.86
C ALA A 78 -0.94 3.75 -8.91
N SER A 79 0.17 3.55 -8.21
CA SER A 79 1.29 4.48 -8.21
C SER A 79 2.58 3.69 -8.26
N THR A 80 3.52 4.14 -9.08
CA THR A 80 4.85 3.54 -9.14
C THR A 80 5.79 4.41 -8.33
N LEU A 81 6.54 3.78 -7.42
CA LEU A 81 7.49 4.48 -6.57
C LEU A 81 8.66 3.56 -6.23
N SER A 82 9.61 4.09 -5.50
CA SER A 82 10.74 3.30 -5.01
C SER A 82 10.73 3.29 -3.51
N ILE A 83 11.05 2.14 -2.92
CA ILE A 83 11.25 2.05 -1.47
C ILE A 83 12.71 1.72 -1.20
N THR A 84 13.23 2.25 -0.10
CA THR A 84 14.60 2.01 0.31
C THR A 84 14.60 1.25 1.62
N ILE A 85 15.32 0.13 1.63
CA ILE A 85 15.48 -0.70 2.82
C ILE A 85 16.83 -0.37 3.44
N LYS A 86 16.80 0.08 4.67
CA LYS A 86 17.99 0.38 5.47
C LYS A 86 18.07 -0.60 6.62
N GLU A 87 19.25 -1.02 6.93
CA GLU A 87 19.46 -1.89 8.10
C GLU A 87 20.00 -1.15 9.27
#